data_96a29858958a51cd1d55e3eb77e5a5d1
#
_entry.id   96a29858958a51cd1d55e3eb77e5a5d1
#
_cell.length_a   1.000
_cell.length_b   1.000
_cell.length_c   1.000
_cell.angle_alpha   90.00
_cell.angle_beta   90.00
_cell.angle_gamma   90.00
#
_symmetry.space_group_name_H-M   'P 1'
#
loop_
_entity.id
_entity.type
_entity.pdbx_description
1 polymer ?
#
loop_
_entity_poly.entity_id
_entity_poly.type
_entity_poly.pdbx_seq_one_letter_code
_entity_poly.pdbx_strand_id
1 'polypeptide(L)'
;QIGPSIAEEMISMGCRWRPSDRSAGARVAGKNRLHELLKYDEEAETPGIVFFNNCRQIIADLPVIPSDPKGGDDIDVRYRSDHTYDSVRYGVMSRPRASSPFDDWGQKNTQTWRPASRKFGY
;
A
#
# COMPACT_ATOMS: atom_id res chain seq x y z
N GLN A 1 -26.93 -2.68 20.93
CA GLN A 1 -25.69 -1.90 21.16
C GLN A 1 -24.56 -2.64 20.44
N ILE A 2 -24.03 -2.03 19.39
CA ILE A 2 -22.92 -2.60 18.63
C ILE A 2 -21.65 -2.23 19.41
N GLY A 3 -20.85 -3.22 19.80
CA GLY A 3 -19.58 -3.02 20.46
C GLY A 3 -18.56 -2.29 19.58
N PRO A 4 -17.35 -2.00 20.08
CA PRO A 4 -16.31 -1.35 19.30
C PRO A 4 -15.96 -2.20 18.07
N SER A 5 -15.61 -1.53 16.98
CA SER A 5 -15.08 -2.20 15.79
C SER A 5 -13.69 -2.78 16.07
N ILE A 6 -13.27 -3.76 15.29
CA ILE A 6 -11.92 -4.35 15.38
C ILE A 6 -10.85 -3.25 15.30
N ALA A 7 -11.03 -2.25 14.44
CA ALA A 7 -10.10 -1.14 14.32
C ALA A 7 -10.00 -0.31 15.62
N GLU A 8 -11.13 -0.05 16.28
CA GLU A 8 -11.15 0.65 17.56
C GLU A 8 -10.50 -0.15 18.67
N GLU A 9 -10.73 -1.46 18.72
CA GLU A 9 -10.03 -2.35 19.66
C GLU A 9 -8.52 -2.35 19.42
N MET A 10 -8.07 -2.43 18.17
CA MET A 10 -6.65 -2.37 17.83
C MET A 10 -6.04 -1.00 18.18
N ILE A 11 -6.77 0.10 17.99
CA ILE A 11 -6.33 1.43 18.39
C ILE A 11 -6.16 1.49 19.92
N SER A 12 -7.08 0.90 20.69
CA SER A 12 -6.98 0.86 22.15
C SER A 12 -5.76 0.07 22.63
N MET A 13 -5.30 -0.91 21.84
CA MET A 13 -4.08 -1.69 22.08
C MET A 13 -2.80 -1.02 21.53
N GLY A 14 -2.89 0.20 21.01
CA GLY A 14 -1.75 0.97 20.51
C GLY A 14 -1.47 0.86 19.00
N CYS A 15 -2.27 0.13 18.26
CA CYS A 15 -2.18 0.08 16.80
C CYS A 15 -2.89 1.29 16.18
N ARG A 16 -2.14 2.14 15.50
CA ARG A 16 -2.72 3.32 14.83
C ARG A 16 -3.14 2.98 13.42
N TRP A 17 -4.43 2.97 13.17
CA TRP A 17 -5.02 2.78 11.85
C TRP A 17 -5.44 4.10 11.22
N ARG A 18 -5.30 4.19 9.90
CA ARG A 18 -5.91 5.24 9.09
C ARG A 18 -6.88 4.57 8.13
N PRO A 19 -8.12 5.07 8.00
CA PRO A 19 -9.01 4.63 6.95
C PRO A 19 -8.38 4.83 5.57
N SER A 20 -8.57 3.86 4.68
CA SER A 20 -8.17 4.02 3.28
C SER A 20 -9.08 5.05 2.60
N ASP A 21 -8.53 5.77 1.63
CA ASP A 21 -9.32 6.66 0.78
C ASP A 21 -10.32 5.84 -0.06
N ARG A 22 -11.60 6.16 0.10
CA ARG A 22 -12.73 5.57 -0.63
C ARG A 22 -13.46 6.59 -1.50
N SER A 23 -12.89 7.77 -1.70
CA SER A 23 -13.45 8.79 -2.59
C SER A 23 -13.58 8.29 -4.02
N ALA A 24 -14.46 8.92 -4.79
CA ALA A 24 -14.59 8.62 -6.21
C ALA A 24 -13.25 8.82 -6.92
N GLY A 25 -12.84 7.83 -7.72
CA GLY A 25 -11.56 7.85 -8.44
C GLY A 25 -10.34 7.37 -7.64
N ALA A 26 -10.44 7.14 -6.33
CA ALA A 26 -9.31 6.67 -5.52
C ALA A 26 -8.70 5.35 -6.02
N ARG A 27 -9.54 4.44 -6.57
CA ARG A 27 -9.06 3.18 -7.14
C ARG A 27 -8.20 3.41 -8.37
N VAL A 28 -8.66 4.23 -9.30
CA VAL A 28 -7.94 4.59 -10.53
C VAL A 28 -6.66 5.34 -10.22
N ALA A 29 -6.71 6.30 -9.29
CA ALA A 29 -5.52 7.02 -8.82
C ALA A 29 -4.47 6.07 -8.22
N GLY A 30 -4.90 5.09 -7.43
CA GLY A 30 -4.02 4.08 -6.85
C GLY A 30 -3.40 3.16 -7.89
N LYS A 31 -4.17 2.72 -8.89
CA LYS A 31 -3.67 1.95 -10.04
C LYS A 31 -2.60 2.75 -10.80
N ASN A 32 -2.89 3.99 -11.14
CA ASN A 32 -1.94 4.85 -11.86
C ASN A 32 -0.66 5.06 -11.06
N ARG A 33 -0.78 5.27 -9.75
CA ARG A 33 0.37 5.41 -8.87
C ARG A 33 1.22 4.15 -8.82
N LEU A 34 0.59 2.97 -8.74
CA LEU A 34 1.31 1.70 -8.78
C LEU A 34 2.02 1.50 -10.12
N HIS A 35 1.37 1.82 -11.24
CA HIS A 35 1.98 1.76 -12.57
C HIS A 35 3.17 2.69 -12.71
N GLU A 36 3.11 3.91 -12.17
CA GLU A 36 4.26 4.82 -12.13
C GLU A 36 5.44 4.21 -11.38
N LEU A 37 5.17 3.58 -10.23
CA LEU A 37 6.22 2.95 -9.41
C LEU A 37 6.79 1.67 -10.03
N LEU A 38 6.02 0.98 -10.87
CA LEU A 38 6.49 -0.21 -11.58
C LEU A 38 7.35 0.12 -12.81
N LYS A 39 7.31 1.36 -13.29
CA LYS A 39 8.23 1.78 -14.35
C LYS A 39 9.65 1.82 -13.78
N TYR A 40 10.55 1.22 -14.53
CA TYR A 40 11.98 1.34 -14.25
C TYR A 40 12.46 2.73 -14.70
N ASP A 41 13.13 3.43 -13.85
CA ASP A 41 13.77 4.68 -14.18
C ASP A 41 15.19 4.38 -14.69
N GLU A 42 15.39 4.47 -16.01
CA GLU A 42 16.66 4.18 -16.66
C GLU A 42 17.75 5.19 -16.30
N GLU A 43 17.37 6.45 -16.02
CA GLU A 43 18.32 7.49 -15.66
C GLU A 43 18.81 7.36 -14.21
N ALA A 44 17.87 7.03 -13.31
CA ALA A 44 18.18 6.83 -11.90
C ALA A 44 18.71 5.42 -11.59
N GLU A 45 18.62 4.48 -12.54
CA GLU A 45 18.96 3.05 -12.38
C GLU A 45 18.28 2.40 -11.14
N THR A 46 17.12 2.92 -10.75
CA THR A 46 16.42 2.49 -9.54
C THR A 46 14.96 2.14 -9.82
N PRO A 47 14.44 1.06 -9.26
CA PRO A 47 13.01 0.77 -9.31
C PRO A 47 12.24 1.69 -8.36
N GLY A 48 11.06 2.16 -8.77
CA GLY A 48 10.16 2.93 -7.91
C GLY A 48 9.51 2.10 -6.79
N ILE A 49 9.43 0.78 -6.97
CA ILE A 49 8.92 -0.18 -5.98
C ILE A 49 9.67 -1.50 -6.10
N VAL A 50 9.91 -2.15 -4.99
CA VAL A 50 10.49 -3.49 -4.93
C VAL A 50 9.63 -4.39 -4.06
N PHE A 51 9.53 -5.65 -4.43
CA PHE A 51 8.87 -6.69 -3.65
C PHE A 51 9.91 -7.69 -3.16
N PHE A 52 9.91 -7.99 -1.87
CA PHE A 52 10.74 -9.06 -1.35
C PHE A 52 10.29 -10.40 -1.93
N ASN A 53 11.21 -11.34 -2.09
CA ASN A 53 10.96 -12.65 -2.67
C ASN A 53 9.95 -13.53 -1.89
N ASN A 54 9.70 -13.20 -0.62
CA ASN A 54 8.67 -13.85 0.19
C ASN A 54 7.25 -13.32 -0.09
N CYS A 55 7.10 -12.20 -0.80
CA CYS A 55 5.82 -11.66 -1.26
C CYS A 55 5.31 -12.43 -2.50
N ARG A 56 5.27 -13.74 -2.41
CA ARG A 56 5.04 -14.64 -3.56
C ARG A 56 3.73 -14.38 -4.27
N GLN A 57 2.66 -14.10 -3.52
CA GLN A 57 1.33 -13.92 -4.10
C GLN A 57 1.29 -12.69 -5.02
N ILE A 58 1.75 -11.53 -4.56
CA ILE A 58 1.73 -10.32 -5.39
C ILE A 58 2.67 -10.44 -6.60
N ILE A 59 3.82 -11.09 -6.44
CA ILE A 59 4.77 -11.31 -7.54
C ILE A 59 4.13 -12.19 -8.64
N ALA A 60 3.34 -13.20 -8.25
CA ALA A 60 2.64 -14.06 -9.20
C ALA A 60 1.42 -13.38 -9.83
N ASP A 61 0.66 -12.61 -9.05
CA ASP A 61 -0.63 -12.05 -9.48
C ASP A 61 -0.46 -10.78 -10.31
N LEU A 62 0.44 -9.88 -9.91
CA LEU A 62 0.56 -8.56 -10.52
C LEU A 62 0.74 -8.56 -12.06
N PRO A 63 1.53 -9.47 -12.66
CA PRO A 63 1.69 -9.52 -14.11
C PRO A 63 0.46 -10.04 -14.87
N VAL A 64 -0.46 -10.73 -14.20
CA VAL A 64 -1.58 -11.43 -14.83
C VAL A 64 -2.96 -10.89 -14.46
N ILE A 65 -3.03 -9.86 -13.62
CA ILE A 65 -4.30 -9.24 -13.25
C ILE A 65 -4.96 -8.62 -14.49
N PRO A 66 -6.17 -9.06 -14.86
CA PRO A 66 -6.86 -8.53 -16.03
C PRO A 66 -7.42 -7.13 -15.77
N SER A 67 -7.46 -6.33 -16.82
CA SER A 67 -8.19 -5.06 -16.82
C SER A 67 -9.70 -5.30 -16.79
N ASP A 68 -10.46 -4.31 -16.35
CA ASP A 68 -11.93 -4.37 -16.35
C ASP A 68 -12.45 -4.63 -17.78
N PRO A 69 -13.21 -5.72 -18.01
CA PRO A 69 -13.73 -6.05 -19.33
C PRO A 69 -14.75 -5.05 -19.88
N LYS A 70 -15.27 -4.17 -19.02
CA LYS A 70 -16.19 -3.10 -19.40
C LYS A 70 -15.46 -1.83 -19.90
N GLY A 71 -14.14 -1.88 -20.05
CA GLY A 71 -13.35 -0.75 -20.53
C GLY A 71 -13.10 0.34 -19.48
N GLY A 72 -13.30 0.02 -18.20
CA GLY A 72 -12.92 0.93 -17.12
C GLY A 72 -11.40 1.01 -16.93
N ASP A 73 -10.94 2.12 -16.39
CA ASP A 73 -9.53 2.35 -16.08
C ASP A 73 -9.04 1.57 -14.83
N ASP A 74 -9.75 0.54 -14.41
CA ASP A 74 -9.44 -0.27 -13.23
C ASP A 74 -9.16 -1.73 -13.61
N ILE A 75 -8.86 -2.57 -12.61
CA ILE A 75 -8.74 -4.01 -12.76
C ILE A 75 -10.11 -4.69 -12.73
N ASP A 76 -10.20 -5.91 -13.24
CA ASP A 76 -11.41 -6.73 -13.07
C ASP A 76 -11.58 -7.12 -11.59
N VAL A 77 -12.55 -6.51 -10.92
CA VAL A 77 -12.88 -6.76 -9.50
C VAL A 77 -13.35 -8.19 -9.20
N ARG A 78 -13.64 -8.97 -10.24
CA ARG A 78 -14.02 -10.38 -10.09
C ARG A 78 -12.80 -11.31 -10.08
N TYR A 79 -11.62 -10.76 -10.32
CA TYR A 79 -10.39 -11.54 -10.27
C TYR A 79 -10.11 -11.98 -8.83
N ARG A 80 -9.88 -13.27 -8.64
CA ARG A 80 -9.75 -13.92 -7.33
C ARG A 80 -8.67 -13.34 -6.42
N SER A 81 -7.70 -12.65 -6.97
CA SER A 81 -6.54 -12.08 -6.26
C SER A 81 -6.60 -10.55 -6.15
N ASP A 82 -7.77 -9.96 -6.27
CA ASP A 82 -7.96 -8.51 -6.13
C ASP A 82 -7.53 -8.00 -4.75
N HIS A 83 -7.70 -8.80 -3.69
CA HIS A 83 -7.29 -8.43 -2.34
C HIS A 83 -5.80 -8.17 -2.20
N THR A 84 -4.96 -8.97 -2.86
CA THR A 84 -3.51 -8.78 -2.85
C THR A 84 -3.13 -7.49 -3.56
N TYR A 85 -3.73 -7.24 -4.71
CA TYR A 85 -3.58 -5.99 -5.45
C TYR A 85 -4.05 -4.79 -4.64
N ASP A 86 -5.23 -4.86 -4.03
CA ASP A 86 -5.79 -3.79 -3.20
C ASP A 86 -4.89 -3.48 -1.99
N SER A 87 -4.30 -4.50 -1.37
CA SER A 87 -3.35 -4.29 -0.26
C SER A 87 -2.14 -3.45 -0.69
N VAL A 88 -1.56 -3.75 -1.85
CA VAL A 88 -0.44 -2.97 -2.41
C VAL A 88 -0.90 -1.57 -2.80
N ARG A 89 -2.04 -1.45 -3.45
CA ARG A 89 -2.63 -0.16 -3.84
C ARG A 89 -2.86 0.74 -2.63
N TYR A 90 -3.43 0.22 -1.54
CA TYR A 90 -3.58 0.97 -0.29
C TYR A 90 -2.22 1.37 0.31
N GLY A 91 -1.25 0.47 0.25
CA GLY A 91 0.10 0.75 0.72
C GLY A 91 0.75 1.92 -0.03
N VAL A 92 0.71 1.93 -1.36
CA VAL A 92 1.32 3.01 -2.16
C VAL A 92 0.56 4.33 -2.04
N MET A 93 -0.76 4.29 -1.85
CA MET A 93 -1.58 5.48 -1.65
C MET A 93 -1.45 6.08 -0.25
N SER A 94 -1.09 5.29 0.74
CA SER A 94 -0.86 5.77 2.11
C SER A 94 0.47 6.52 2.27
N ARG A 95 1.38 6.40 1.32
CA ARG A 95 2.65 7.13 1.33
C ARG A 95 2.50 8.52 0.72
N PRO A 96 2.95 9.58 1.40
CA PRO A 96 3.04 10.89 0.78
C PRO A 96 3.97 10.79 -0.45
N ARG A 97 3.62 11.51 -1.52
CA ARG A 97 4.55 11.71 -2.63
C ARG A 97 5.73 12.51 -2.08
N ALA A 98 6.94 12.01 -2.26
CA ALA A 98 8.11 12.83 -2.01
C ALA A 98 8.03 14.04 -2.95
N SER A 99 7.98 15.24 -2.41
CA SER A 99 7.98 16.49 -3.18
C SER A 99 9.38 16.86 -3.62
N SER A 100 10.40 16.26 -3.00
CA SER A 100 11.81 16.47 -3.27
C SER A 100 12.63 15.27 -2.78
N PRO A 101 13.76 14.94 -3.43
CA PRO A 101 14.71 13.95 -2.93
C PRO A 101 15.30 14.29 -1.55
N PHE A 102 15.14 15.53 -1.13
CA PHE A 102 15.62 16.06 0.16
C PHE A 102 14.49 16.32 1.15
N ASP A 103 13.30 15.79 0.90
CA ASP A 103 12.22 15.95 1.86
C ASP A 103 12.56 15.28 3.18
N ASP A 104 12.46 16.06 4.23
CA ASP A 104 12.67 15.78 5.65
C ASP A 104 11.78 14.60 6.20
N TRP A 105 11.18 13.83 5.28
CA TRP A 105 10.31 12.70 5.61
C TRP A 105 11.06 11.59 6.34
N GLY A 106 12.31 11.37 5.99
CA GLY A 106 13.17 10.39 6.66
C GLY A 106 13.44 10.74 8.11
N GLN A 107 13.58 12.02 8.45
CA GLN A 107 13.88 12.46 9.81
C GLN A 107 12.63 12.45 10.71
N LYS A 108 11.46 12.81 10.19
CA LYS A 108 10.20 12.83 10.97
C LYS A 108 9.66 11.44 11.26
N ASN A 109 9.90 10.46 10.39
CA ASN A 109 9.41 9.10 10.59
C ASN A 109 10.34 8.19 11.38
N THR A 110 11.64 8.48 11.42
CA THR A 110 12.56 7.72 12.29
C THR A 110 12.30 7.93 13.77
N GLN A 111 11.65 9.05 14.16
CA GLN A 111 11.26 9.30 15.54
C GLN A 111 9.96 8.60 15.96
N THR A 112 9.12 8.17 15.02
CA THR A 112 7.81 7.56 15.35
C THR A 112 7.82 6.05 15.24
N TRP A 113 8.81 5.45 14.56
CA TRP A 113 8.95 4.02 14.49
C TRP A 113 9.89 3.54 15.61
N ARG A 114 9.35 3.38 16.81
CA ARG A 114 10.01 2.56 17.82
C ARG A 114 9.53 1.12 17.61
N PRO A 115 10.43 0.15 17.39
CA PRO A 115 10.03 -1.25 17.48
C PRO A 115 9.37 -1.43 18.84
N ALA A 116 8.22 -2.11 18.87
CA ALA A 116 7.59 -2.49 20.11
C ALA A 116 8.67 -3.07 21.03
N SER A 117 8.86 -2.44 22.17
CA SER A 117 9.93 -2.84 23.10
C SER A 117 9.82 -4.34 23.30
N ARG A 118 10.96 -5.04 23.28
CA ARG A 118 11.10 -6.45 23.63
C ARG A 118 10.65 -6.68 25.08
N LYS A 119 9.35 -6.62 25.32
CA LYS A 119 8.72 -7.00 26.60
C LYS A 119 7.93 -8.29 26.49
N PHE A 120 8.16 -9.07 25.46
CA PHE A 120 7.82 -10.48 25.48
C PHE A 120 9.13 -11.24 25.62
N GLY A 121 9.52 -11.42 26.89
CA GLY A 121 10.54 -12.37 27.26
C GLY A 121 10.02 -13.78 26.98
N TYR A 122 10.74 -14.50 26.20
CA TYR A 122 11.04 -15.93 26.32
C TYR A 122 12.51 -16.07 26.07
#